data_f4a48ddf20ddf6df3561cf994ef74a6f
#
_entry.id   f4a48ddf20ddf6df3561cf994ef74a6f
#
_cell.length_a   1.000
_cell.length_b   1.000
_cell.length_c   1.000
_cell.angle_alpha   90.00
_cell.angle_beta   90.00
_cell.angle_gamma   90.00
#
_symmetry.space_group_name_H-M   'P 1'
#
loop_
_entity.id
_entity.type
_entity.pdbx_description
1 polymer ?
#
loop_
_entity_poly.entity_id
_entity_poly.type
_entity_poly.pdbx_seq_one_letter_code
_entity_poly.pdbx_strand_id
1 'polypeptide(L)'
;LMASGRSEKELQGVTMLGHKTDYPTDYAPQVLEAFDNKHPDNDYFVKFNCPEFTSLCPMTGQPDFATIYISYVPDKKMVESKSLKLYLFSFRNHGDFHEDCINIIMKDLIKLMDPKYIEVWGKFTPRGGLSIDPYANYGKPGTDWEKTAKERLHFHDMQPERVAYR
;
A
#
# COMPACT_ATOMS: atom_id res chain seq x y z
N LEU A 1 -24.07 27.66 -15.92
CA LEU A 1 -24.27 26.27 -16.38
C LEU A 1 -23.06 25.44 -15.87
N MET A 2 -23.32 24.55 -14.89
CA MET A 2 -22.30 23.57 -14.48
C MET A 2 -22.17 22.51 -15.58
N ALA A 3 -20.94 22.24 -16.02
CA ALA A 3 -20.68 21.14 -16.93
C ALA A 3 -20.96 19.82 -16.20
N SER A 4 -21.86 19.00 -16.71
CA SER A 4 -22.09 17.63 -16.23
C SER A 4 -21.16 16.67 -16.98
N GLY A 5 -20.67 15.65 -16.27
CA GLY A 5 -19.99 14.53 -16.91
C GLY A 5 -20.92 13.75 -17.86
N ARG A 6 -20.36 12.82 -18.63
CA ARG A 6 -21.14 11.96 -19.51
C ARG A 6 -22.04 11.02 -18.71
N SER A 7 -23.27 10.86 -19.17
CA SER A 7 -24.22 9.91 -18.59
C SER A 7 -23.91 8.47 -19.02
N GLU A 8 -24.40 7.49 -18.28
CA GLU A 8 -24.29 6.06 -18.66
C GLU A 8 -24.88 5.79 -20.06
N LYS A 9 -25.95 6.49 -20.44
CA LYS A 9 -26.58 6.38 -21.74
C LYS A 9 -25.67 6.82 -22.89
N GLU A 10 -24.85 7.87 -22.64
CA GLU A 10 -23.87 8.36 -23.63
C GLU A 10 -22.65 7.44 -23.78
N LEU A 11 -22.45 6.52 -22.81
CA LEU A 11 -21.36 5.55 -22.83
C LEU A 11 -21.78 4.16 -23.30
N GLN A 12 -23.04 3.93 -23.66
CA GLN A 12 -23.58 2.62 -24.06
C GLN A 12 -22.86 1.98 -25.25
N GLY A 13 -22.21 2.76 -26.10
CA GLY A 13 -21.41 2.27 -27.23
C GLY A 13 -19.96 1.89 -26.89
N VAL A 14 -19.54 2.10 -25.65
CA VAL A 14 -18.15 1.89 -25.22
C VAL A 14 -18.04 0.55 -24.52
N THR A 15 -17.81 -0.52 -25.28
CA THR A 15 -17.82 -1.90 -24.79
C THR A 15 -16.44 -2.39 -24.28
N MET A 16 -15.36 -1.67 -24.65
CA MET A 16 -13.98 -2.04 -24.25
C MET A 16 -13.57 -1.50 -22.89
N LEU A 17 -14.32 -0.58 -22.30
CA LEU A 17 -14.14 -0.15 -20.93
C LEU A 17 -14.69 -1.24 -19.99
N GLY A 18 -13.92 -1.56 -18.94
CA GLY A 18 -14.32 -2.55 -17.95
C GLY A 18 -15.66 -2.19 -17.27
N HIS A 19 -16.24 -3.19 -16.62
CA HIS A 19 -17.45 -2.96 -15.83
C HIS A 19 -17.19 -2.07 -14.63
N LYS A 20 -18.24 -1.32 -14.21
CA LYS A 20 -18.22 -0.54 -12.99
C LYS A 20 -17.83 -1.44 -11.79
N THR A 21 -16.83 -1.03 -11.05
CA THR A 21 -16.39 -1.69 -9.83
C THR A 21 -16.77 -0.83 -8.64
N ASP A 22 -17.36 -1.43 -7.62
CA ASP A 22 -17.62 -0.74 -6.36
C ASP A 22 -16.33 -0.66 -5.56
N TYR A 23 -15.85 0.57 -5.34
CA TYR A 23 -14.65 0.84 -4.57
C TYR A 23 -15.02 1.19 -3.13
N PRO A 24 -14.45 0.51 -2.12
CA PRO A 24 -14.64 0.91 -0.73
C PRO A 24 -14.01 2.30 -0.52
N THR A 25 -14.76 3.21 0.12
CA THR A 25 -14.30 4.58 0.41
C THR A 25 -13.84 4.78 1.84
N ASP A 26 -14.08 3.78 2.70
CA ASP A 26 -13.63 3.73 4.08
C ASP A 26 -12.71 2.53 4.28
N TYR A 27 -11.80 2.62 5.25
CA TYR A 27 -10.85 1.57 5.59
C TYR A 27 -11.51 0.18 5.64
N ALA A 28 -11.08 -0.72 4.78
CA ALA A 28 -11.73 -1.99 4.53
C ALA A 28 -10.74 -3.17 4.45
N PRO A 29 -10.10 -3.56 5.56
CA PRO A 29 -9.14 -4.68 5.56
C PRO A 29 -9.77 -6.03 5.17
N GLN A 30 -11.08 -6.16 5.32
CA GLN A 30 -11.84 -7.36 4.96
C GLN A 30 -11.88 -7.65 3.44
N VAL A 31 -11.52 -6.70 2.59
CA VAL A 31 -11.48 -6.94 1.13
C VAL A 31 -10.22 -7.68 0.69
N LEU A 32 -9.21 -7.74 1.55
CA LEU A 32 -7.97 -8.44 1.25
C LEU A 32 -8.21 -9.95 1.10
N GLU A 33 -7.65 -10.51 0.04
CA GLU A 33 -7.68 -11.94 -0.26
C GLU A 33 -6.26 -12.48 -0.43
N ALA A 34 -6.07 -13.73 -0.07
CA ALA A 34 -4.82 -14.45 -0.23
C ALA A 34 -5.02 -15.72 -1.06
N PHE A 35 -3.94 -16.17 -1.69
CA PHE A 35 -3.86 -17.44 -2.40
C PHE A 35 -2.59 -18.18 -2.05
N ASP A 36 -2.51 -19.46 -2.38
CA ASP A 36 -1.38 -20.31 -2.00
C ASP A 36 -0.12 -19.99 -2.79
N ASN A 37 1.02 -19.89 -2.09
CA ASN A 37 2.33 -19.86 -2.72
C ASN A 37 2.70 -21.28 -3.21
N LYS A 38 2.94 -21.43 -4.51
CA LYS A 38 3.36 -22.71 -5.10
C LYS A 38 4.85 -23.01 -4.95
N HIS A 39 5.63 -22.05 -4.48
CA HIS A 39 7.09 -22.16 -4.35
C HIS A 39 7.59 -21.88 -2.92
N PRO A 40 7.06 -22.57 -1.90
CA PRO A 40 7.42 -22.30 -0.50
C PRO A 40 8.85 -22.76 -0.15
N ASP A 41 9.45 -23.58 -1.00
CA ASP A 41 10.80 -24.12 -0.89
C ASP A 41 11.90 -23.16 -1.42
N ASN A 42 11.50 -22.03 -1.98
CA ASN A 42 12.39 -21.05 -2.58
C ASN A 42 12.06 -19.65 -2.09
N ASP A 43 13.04 -18.90 -1.63
CA ASP A 43 12.85 -17.51 -1.23
C ASP A 43 12.94 -16.58 -2.44
N TYR A 44 11.96 -15.71 -2.56
CA TYR A 44 11.91 -14.67 -3.59
C TYR A 44 11.12 -13.46 -3.09
N PHE A 45 11.44 -12.29 -3.64
CA PHE A 45 10.70 -11.07 -3.35
C PHE A 45 9.57 -10.87 -4.35
N VAL A 46 8.42 -10.46 -3.82
CA VAL A 46 7.34 -9.82 -4.58
C VAL A 46 7.29 -8.37 -4.19
N LYS A 47 7.32 -7.46 -5.17
CA LYS A 47 7.25 -6.03 -4.93
C LYS A 47 6.06 -5.41 -5.63
N PHE A 48 5.27 -4.64 -4.87
CA PHE A 48 4.24 -3.76 -5.40
C PHE A 48 4.69 -2.32 -5.32
N ASN A 49 4.56 -1.60 -6.42
CA ASN A 49 4.79 -0.16 -6.51
C ASN A 49 3.41 0.50 -6.70
N CYS A 50 2.97 1.26 -5.72
CA CYS A 50 1.61 1.80 -5.64
C CYS A 50 1.65 3.34 -5.66
N PRO A 51 1.73 3.97 -6.86
CA PRO A 51 1.97 5.41 -6.97
C PRO A 51 0.73 6.27 -6.75
N GLU A 52 -0.44 5.70 -6.60
CA GLU A 52 -1.72 6.41 -6.52
C GLU A 52 -2.38 6.34 -5.13
N PHE A 53 -1.58 6.09 -4.09
CA PHE A 53 -2.11 6.04 -2.73
C PHE A 53 -2.55 7.42 -2.26
N THR A 54 -3.70 7.47 -1.60
CA THR A 54 -4.23 8.69 -1.00
C THR A 54 -4.94 8.38 0.33
N SER A 55 -4.80 9.29 1.27
CA SER A 55 -5.47 9.28 2.58
C SER A 55 -5.85 10.71 2.96
N LEU A 56 -6.39 10.91 4.14
CA LEU A 56 -6.71 12.23 4.67
C LEU A 56 -5.87 12.54 5.90
N CYS A 57 -5.50 13.80 6.05
CA CYS A 57 -4.96 14.30 7.32
C CYS A 57 -6.06 14.21 8.40
N PRO A 58 -5.84 13.54 9.54
CA PRO A 58 -6.87 13.38 10.56
C PRO A 58 -7.25 14.68 11.24
N MET A 59 -6.38 15.69 11.16
CA MET A 59 -6.62 16.99 11.81
C MET A 59 -7.33 17.99 10.89
N THR A 60 -6.94 18.04 9.61
CA THR A 60 -7.41 19.08 8.68
C THR A 60 -8.36 18.54 7.60
N GLY A 61 -8.40 17.23 7.39
CA GLY A 61 -9.13 16.61 6.29
C GLY A 61 -8.50 16.85 4.91
N GLN A 62 -7.30 17.44 4.86
CA GLN A 62 -6.61 17.65 3.60
C GLN A 62 -6.18 16.31 3.00
N PRO A 63 -6.36 16.09 1.68
CA PRO A 63 -5.84 14.89 1.02
C PRO A 63 -4.32 14.80 1.07
N ASP A 64 -3.83 13.61 1.39
CA ASP A 64 -2.43 13.23 1.31
C ASP A 64 -2.23 12.24 0.17
N PHE A 65 -1.11 12.34 -0.52
CA PHE A 65 -0.75 11.49 -1.66
C PHE A 65 0.60 10.85 -1.44
N ALA A 66 0.74 9.61 -1.86
CA ALA A 66 2.01 8.88 -1.72
C ALA A 66 2.20 7.83 -2.80
N THR A 67 3.46 7.46 -3.01
CA THR A 67 3.82 6.17 -3.56
C THR A 67 4.12 5.22 -2.42
N ILE A 68 3.40 4.10 -2.37
CA ILE A 68 3.63 3.03 -1.40
C ILE A 68 4.39 1.91 -2.07
N TYR A 69 5.51 1.51 -1.46
CA TYR A 69 6.31 0.35 -1.87
C TYR A 69 6.11 -0.77 -0.86
N ILE A 70 5.63 -1.91 -1.34
CA ILE A 70 5.42 -3.11 -0.53
C ILE A 70 6.30 -4.20 -1.11
N SER A 71 7.25 -4.71 -0.32
CA SER A 71 8.12 -5.81 -0.73
C SER A 71 8.03 -6.92 0.31
N TYR A 72 7.78 -8.15 -0.11
CA TYR A 72 7.69 -9.26 0.81
C TYR A 72 8.26 -10.56 0.24
N VAL A 73 8.67 -11.43 1.12
CA VAL A 73 9.04 -12.82 0.81
C VAL A 73 7.91 -13.71 1.32
N PRO A 74 7.15 -14.35 0.42
CA PRO A 74 6.03 -15.19 0.84
C PRO A 74 6.49 -16.46 1.56
N ASP A 75 5.71 -16.90 2.52
CA ASP A 75 5.80 -18.25 3.05
C ASP A 75 4.74 -19.13 2.34
N LYS A 76 3.61 -19.39 2.98
CA LYS A 76 2.55 -20.25 2.43
C LYS A 76 1.51 -19.49 1.61
N LYS A 77 1.33 -18.21 1.88
CA LYS A 77 0.29 -17.36 1.28
C LYS A 77 0.87 -16.13 0.59
N MET A 78 0.15 -15.70 -0.43
CA MET A 78 0.42 -14.49 -1.20
C MET A 78 -0.82 -13.62 -1.26
N VAL A 79 -0.66 -12.30 -1.29
CA VAL A 79 -1.79 -11.38 -1.45
C VAL A 79 -2.26 -11.33 -2.90
N GLU A 80 -3.58 -11.37 -3.11
CA GLU A 80 -4.17 -11.20 -4.44
C GLU A 80 -4.17 -9.71 -4.82
N SER A 81 -3.69 -9.40 -6.03
CA SER A 81 -3.36 -8.03 -6.45
C SER A 81 -4.57 -7.11 -6.61
N LYS A 82 -5.72 -7.62 -7.09
CA LYS A 82 -6.94 -6.82 -7.21
C LYS A 82 -7.51 -6.47 -5.84
N SER A 83 -7.48 -7.40 -4.91
CA SER A 83 -7.90 -7.16 -3.52
C SER A 83 -6.99 -6.15 -2.82
N LEU A 84 -5.69 -6.22 -3.06
CA LEU A 84 -4.73 -5.24 -2.56
C LEU A 84 -5.02 -3.84 -3.11
N LYS A 85 -5.31 -3.73 -4.40
CA LYS A 85 -5.71 -2.47 -5.04
C LYS A 85 -6.95 -1.87 -4.36
N LEU A 86 -7.99 -2.67 -4.13
CA LEU A 86 -9.22 -2.22 -3.46
C LEU A 86 -8.96 -1.83 -2.00
N TYR A 87 -8.12 -2.59 -1.32
CA TYR A 87 -7.71 -2.30 0.05
C TYR A 87 -6.98 -0.96 0.16
N LEU A 88 -5.98 -0.71 -0.67
CA LEU A 88 -5.25 0.57 -0.68
C LEU A 88 -6.16 1.73 -1.05
N PHE A 89 -7.09 1.54 -1.99
CA PHE A 89 -8.09 2.54 -2.33
C PHE A 89 -9.01 2.90 -1.15
N SER A 90 -9.27 1.95 -0.26
CA SER A 90 -10.13 2.18 0.91
C SER A 90 -9.59 3.22 1.89
N PHE A 91 -8.31 3.58 1.82
CA PHE A 91 -7.73 4.66 2.61
C PHE A 91 -8.10 6.06 2.12
N ARG A 92 -8.70 6.20 0.95
CA ARG A 92 -8.92 7.49 0.30
C ARG A 92 -9.61 8.52 1.18
N ASN A 93 -10.62 8.12 1.94
CA ASN A 93 -11.35 8.98 2.86
C ASN A 93 -11.03 8.67 4.33
N HIS A 94 -9.99 7.87 4.58
CA HIS A 94 -9.57 7.48 5.91
C HIS A 94 -8.55 8.49 6.47
N GLY A 95 -8.85 9.05 7.64
CA GLY A 95 -7.98 10.01 8.31
C GLY A 95 -6.97 9.33 9.22
N ASP A 96 -5.70 9.30 8.80
CA ASP A 96 -4.59 8.78 9.60
C ASP A 96 -3.30 9.54 9.28
N PHE A 97 -2.37 9.55 10.24
CA PHE A 97 -1.03 10.07 9.98
C PHE A 97 -0.27 9.15 9.02
N HIS A 98 0.72 9.69 8.33
CA HIS A 98 1.51 8.95 7.34
C HIS A 98 2.16 7.70 7.94
N GLU A 99 2.70 7.85 9.14
CA GLU A 99 3.36 6.78 9.90
C GLU A 99 2.36 5.66 10.27
N ASP A 100 1.14 6.02 10.63
CA ASP A 100 0.09 5.07 10.97
C ASP A 100 -0.37 4.29 9.75
N CYS A 101 -0.58 4.97 8.60
CA CYS A 101 -0.96 4.32 7.35
C CYS A 101 0.01 3.19 6.98
N ILE A 102 1.32 3.45 7.05
CA ILE A 102 2.35 2.47 6.68
C ILE A 102 2.34 1.29 7.63
N ASN A 103 2.24 1.54 8.93
CA ASN A 103 2.19 0.48 9.93
C ASN A 103 0.91 -0.35 9.85
N ILE A 104 -0.24 0.26 9.59
CA ILE A 104 -1.51 -0.43 9.39
C ILE A 104 -1.43 -1.36 8.17
N ILE A 105 -0.96 -0.85 7.04
CA ILE A 105 -0.79 -1.65 5.82
C ILE A 105 0.10 -2.87 6.09
N MET A 106 1.25 -2.67 6.74
CA MET A 106 2.16 -3.76 7.07
C MET A 106 1.49 -4.81 7.97
N LYS A 107 0.83 -4.37 9.05
CA LYS A 107 0.19 -5.29 10.01
C LYS A 107 -0.98 -6.06 9.39
N ASP A 108 -1.77 -5.43 8.53
CA ASP A 108 -2.86 -6.11 7.83
C ASP A 108 -2.34 -7.19 6.88
N LEU A 109 -1.25 -6.90 6.17
CA LEU A 109 -0.62 -7.86 5.26
C LEU A 109 0.08 -9.00 6.02
N ILE A 110 0.68 -8.73 7.18
CA ILE A 110 1.23 -9.77 8.07
C ILE A 110 0.10 -10.71 8.51
N LYS A 111 -1.01 -10.15 8.97
CA LYS A 111 -2.18 -10.95 9.41
C LYS A 111 -2.75 -11.80 8.28
N LEU A 112 -2.78 -11.26 7.06
CA LEU A 112 -3.29 -11.98 5.89
C LEU A 112 -2.39 -13.15 5.47
N MET A 113 -1.08 -12.90 5.38
CA MET A 113 -0.15 -13.81 4.70
C MET A 113 0.80 -14.58 5.62
N ASP A 114 1.08 -14.09 6.82
CA ASP A 114 2.16 -14.58 7.67
C ASP A 114 3.48 -14.77 6.88
N PRO A 115 4.00 -13.69 6.25
CA PRO A 115 5.14 -13.78 5.36
C PRO A 115 6.44 -14.06 6.11
N LYS A 116 7.46 -14.58 5.41
CA LYS A 116 8.82 -14.70 5.96
C LYS A 116 9.43 -13.34 6.26
N TYR A 117 9.17 -12.38 5.36
CA TYR A 117 9.63 -11.00 5.46
C TYR A 117 8.64 -10.07 4.76
N ILE A 118 8.48 -8.87 5.29
CA ILE A 118 7.75 -7.78 4.63
C ILE A 118 8.33 -6.44 5.02
N GLU A 119 8.38 -5.53 4.08
CA GLU A 119 8.63 -4.11 4.31
C GLU A 119 7.59 -3.25 3.60
N VAL A 120 7.21 -2.15 4.21
CA VAL A 120 6.32 -1.15 3.63
C VAL A 120 6.98 0.21 3.75
N TRP A 121 7.16 0.89 2.65
CA TRP A 121 7.78 2.19 2.57
C TRP A 121 6.84 3.17 1.87
N GLY A 122 6.47 4.25 2.55
CA GLY A 122 5.67 5.32 1.98
C GLY A 122 6.52 6.52 1.64
N LYS A 123 6.36 7.05 0.42
CA LYS A 123 6.95 8.32 0.01
C LYS A 123 5.82 9.30 -0.27
N PHE A 124 5.55 10.15 0.71
CA PHE A 124 4.45 11.11 0.67
C PHE A 124 4.85 12.39 -0.05
N THR A 125 3.90 12.96 -0.79
CA THR A 125 4.08 14.25 -1.45
C THR A 125 4.33 15.34 -0.41
N PRO A 126 5.36 16.20 -0.60
CA PRO A 126 5.67 17.26 0.35
C PRO A 126 4.50 18.22 0.58
N ARG A 127 4.35 18.64 1.83
CA ARG A 127 3.42 19.69 2.25
C ARG A 127 4.18 20.74 3.06
N GLY A 128 4.03 22.00 2.69
CA GLY A 128 4.77 23.09 3.35
C GLY A 128 6.30 22.96 3.22
N GLY A 129 6.78 22.33 2.14
CA GLY A 129 8.21 22.09 1.93
C GLY A 129 8.81 20.93 2.72
N LEU A 130 7.97 20.09 3.36
CA LEU A 130 8.39 18.94 4.16
C LEU A 130 7.77 17.66 3.65
N SER A 131 8.59 16.65 3.37
CA SER A 131 8.14 15.28 3.09
C SER A 131 8.30 14.39 4.32
N ILE A 132 7.43 13.39 4.42
CA ILE A 132 7.49 12.35 5.46
C ILE A 132 7.48 11.01 4.75
N ASP A 133 8.54 10.22 4.96
CA ASP A 133 8.75 8.95 4.26
C ASP A 133 8.90 7.80 5.26
N PRO A 134 7.82 7.34 5.92
CA PRO A 134 7.92 6.28 6.91
C PRO A 134 8.25 4.94 6.27
N TYR A 135 9.08 4.17 6.95
CA TYR A 135 9.50 2.83 6.59
C TYR A 135 9.28 1.89 7.76
N ALA A 136 8.63 0.77 7.52
CA ALA A 136 8.45 -0.28 8.51
C ALA A 136 8.77 -1.63 7.88
N ASN A 137 9.33 -2.55 8.68
CA ASN A 137 9.56 -3.91 8.23
C ASN A 137 9.30 -4.95 9.33
N TYR A 138 9.25 -6.20 8.92
CA TYR A 138 9.00 -7.33 9.78
C TYR A 138 9.70 -8.57 9.19
N GLY A 139 10.39 -9.32 10.04
CA GLY A 139 10.88 -10.65 9.74
C GLY A 139 10.21 -11.66 10.68
N LYS A 140 9.80 -12.81 10.15
CA LYS A 140 9.12 -13.84 10.94
C LYS A 140 9.98 -14.23 12.16
N PRO A 141 9.43 -14.13 13.39
CA PRO A 141 10.17 -14.46 14.60
C PRO A 141 10.72 -15.90 14.60
N GLY A 142 11.93 -16.06 15.12
CA GLY A 142 12.61 -17.36 15.17
C GLY A 142 13.21 -17.84 13.84
N THR A 143 13.24 -16.98 12.83
CA THR A 143 13.87 -17.24 11.53
C THR A 143 15.02 -16.26 11.26
N ASP A 144 15.86 -16.55 10.27
CA ASP A 144 16.93 -15.63 9.83
C ASP A 144 16.39 -14.30 9.28
N TRP A 145 15.13 -14.28 8.86
CA TRP A 145 14.47 -13.06 8.38
C TRP A 145 14.26 -12.03 9.49
N GLU A 146 14.14 -12.45 10.73
CA GLU A 146 14.09 -11.52 11.86
C GLU A 146 15.38 -10.70 11.97
N LYS A 147 16.53 -11.35 11.79
CA LYS A 147 17.84 -10.68 11.74
C LYS A 147 17.94 -9.74 10.53
N THR A 148 17.56 -10.23 9.35
CA THR A 148 17.53 -9.42 8.12
C THR A 148 16.69 -8.17 8.28
N ALA A 149 15.52 -8.27 8.91
CA ALA A 149 14.65 -7.11 9.17
C ALA A 149 15.34 -6.07 10.05
N LYS A 150 16.01 -6.49 11.10
CA LYS A 150 16.78 -5.57 11.99
C LYS A 150 17.93 -4.90 11.26
N GLU A 151 18.68 -5.65 10.45
CA GLU A 151 19.78 -5.12 9.64
C GLU A 151 19.27 -4.09 8.62
N ARG A 152 18.18 -4.40 7.91
CA ARG A 152 17.58 -3.48 6.95
C ARG A 152 17.09 -2.19 7.62
N LEU A 153 16.44 -2.28 8.76
CA LEU A 153 15.99 -1.11 9.51
C LEU A 153 17.17 -0.26 10.01
N HIS A 154 18.21 -0.91 10.51
CA HIS A 154 19.40 -0.27 11.05
C HIS A 154 20.16 0.54 10.00
N PHE A 155 20.24 0.02 8.76
CA PHE A 155 20.97 0.66 7.66
C PHE A 155 20.05 1.38 6.66
N HIS A 156 18.76 1.44 6.96
CA HIS A 156 17.81 2.07 6.05
C HIS A 156 18.09 3.58 5.98
N ASP A 157 18.35 4.03 4.76
CA ASP A 157 18.38 5.41 4.33
C ASP A 157 19.03 6.42 5.31
N MET A 158 20.31 6.19 5.58
CA MET A 158 21.13 7.10 6.42
C MET A 158 21.64 8.32 5.64
N GLN A 159 21.34 8.41 4.34
CA GLN A 159 21.81 9.50 3.48
C GLN A 159 20.70 10.51 3.22
N PRO A 160 21.05 11.83 3.16
CA PRO A 160 20.08 12.84 2.75
C PRO A 160 19.54 12.58 1.34
N GLU A 161 18.26 12.80 1.16
CA GLU A 161 17.60 12.65 -0.13
C GLU A 161 17.23 14.02 -0.71
N ARG A 162 17.45 14.20 -2.02
CA ARG A 162 16.89 15.33 -2.73
C ARG A 162 15.40 15.11 -2.92
N VAL A 163 14.60 15.96 -2.29
CA VAL A 163 13.15 15.89 -2.41
C VAL A 163 12.69 16.55 -3.70
N ALA A 164 11.88 15.83 -4.46
CA ALA A 164 11.14 16.35 -5.60
C ALA A 164 9.66 16.09 -5.40
N TYR A 165 8.80 16.80 -6.10
CA TYR A 165 7.37 16.46 -6.11
C TYR A 165 7.19 15.09 -6.76
N ARG A 166 6.51 14.22 -6.04
CA ARG A 166 6.37 12.78 -6.34
C ARG A 166 4.97 12.45 -6.83
#